data_b74a4490337ab853bf0202d6511cbc70
#
_entry.id   b74a4490337ab853bf0202d6511cbc70
#
_cell.length_a   1.000
_cell.length_b   1.000
_cell.length_c   1.000
_cell.angle_alpha   90.00
_cell.angle_beta   90.00
_cell.angle_gamma   90.00
#
_symmetry.space_group_name_H-M   'P 1'
#
loop_
_entity.id
_entity.type
_entity.pdbx_description
1 polymer ?
#
loop_
_entity_poly.entity_id
_entity_poly.type
_entity_poly.pdbx_seq_one_letter_code
_entity_poly.pdbx_strand_id
1 'polypeptide(L)'
;NKRQLELNLESNKTPQNVRIFWQEYPIRASSNEDYIKEVAAYVDKKMHEVQRSVPSSMNASKIAILAAMNISDELFGARRGEYSFKGEVESKVKSLIERIEEITD
;
A
#
# COMPACT_ATOMS: atom_id res chain seq x y z
N ASN A 1 -3.56 -15.53 8.26
CA ASN A 1 -3.63 -16.20 7.11
C ASN A 1 -2.31 -16.40 6.37
N LYS A 2 -2.33 -17.13 5.31
CA LYS A 2 -1.12 -17.62 4.70
C LYS A 2 -0.45 -16.69 3.73
N ARG A 3 -0.92 -15.51 3.57
CA ARG A 3 -0.41 -14.64 2.53
C ARG A 3 0.55 -13.59 3.05
N GLN A 4 1.21 -13.89 4.12
CA GLN A 4 2.18 -12.97 4.68
C GLN A 4 3.50 -13.08 3.94
N LEU A 5 4.15 -11.95 3.75
CA LEU A 5 5.48 -11.92 3.21
C LEU A 5 6.46 -12.26 4.32
N GLU A 6 7.52 -12.94 3.95
CA GLU A 6 8.56 -13.28 4.91
C GLU A 6 9.71 -12.32 4.74
N LEU A 7 9.95 -11.54 5.75
CA LEU A 7 11.04 -10.57 5.73
C LEU A 7 12.20 -11.15 6.51
N ASN A 8 12.72 -12.25 5.99
CA ASN A 8 13.73 -13.00 6.70
C ASN A 8 14.94 -13.21 5.81
N LEU A 9 16.02 -12.53 6.14
CA LEU A 9 17.23 -12.63 5.33
C LEU A 9 17.92 -13.95 5.46
N GLU A 10 17.49 -14.79 6.38
CA GLU A 10 18.10 -16.11 6.56
C GLU A 10 17.34 -17.20 5.85
N SER A 11 16.31 -16.83 5.11
CA SER A 11 15.55 -17.80 4.35
C SER A 11 16.42 -18.40 3.25
N ASN A 12 16.10 -19.60 2.83
CA ASN A 12 16.78 -20.22 1.70
C ASN A 12 16.32 -19.69 0.36
N LYS A 13 15.26 -18.90 0.37
CA LYS A 13 14.73 -18.37 -0.87
C LYS A 13 15.60 -17.25 -1.38
N THR A 14 15.66 -17.13 -2.69
CA THR A 14 16.41 -16.06 -3.32
C THR A 14 15.75 -14.73 -2.99
N PRO A 15 16.52 -13.75 -2.53
CA PRO A 15 15.94 -12.47 -2.21
C PRO A 15 15.57 -11.71 -3.48
N GLN A 16 14.50 -10.97 -3.37
CA GLN A 16 14.07 -10.09 -4.39
C GLN A 16 14.31 -8.69 -3.91
N ASN A 17 15.05 -7.89 -4.63
CA ASN A 17 15.24 -6.50 -4.23
C ASN A 17 14.06 -5.68 -4.71
N VAL A 18 13.48 -4.95 -3.78
CA VAL A 18 12.40 -4.02 -4.11
C VAL A 18 12.83 -2.63 -3.69
N ARG A 19 12.34 -1.64 -4.41
CA ARG A 19 12.69 -0.27 -4.12
C ARG A 19 11.49 0.42 -3.53
N ILE A 20 11.64 0.93 -2.32
CA ILE A 20 10.58 1.63 -1.62
C ILE A 20 11.17 2.92 -1.06
N PHE A 21 10.60 4.03 -1.44
CA PHE A 21 10.99 5.34 -0.93
C PHE A 21 12.49 5.57 -1.09
N TRP A 22 12.96 5.30 -2.32
CA TRP A 22 14.36 5.49 -2.74
C TRP A 22 15.36 4.56 -2.10
N GLN A 23 14.92 3.54 -1.36
CA GLN A 23 15.82 2.58 -0.76
C GLN A 23 15.50 1.20 -1.25
N GLU A 24 16.51 0.35 -1.32
CA GLU A 24 16.32 -1.02 -1.76
C GLU A 24 16.32 -1.96 -0.58
N TYR A 25 15.41 -2.91 -0.63
CA TYR A 25 15.25 -3.88 0.44
C TYR A 25 15.20 -5.27 -0.15
N PRO A 26 15.98 -6.21 0.42
CA PRO A 26 15.88 -7.59 -0.02
C PRO A 26 14.72 -8.27 0.69
N ILE A 27 13.83 -8.83 -0.10
CA ILE A 27 12.65 -9.52 0.42
C ILE A 27 12.74 -10.97 0.01
N ARG A 28 12.66 -11.87 0.98
CA ARG A 28 12.62 -13.30 0.73
C ARG A 28 11.23 -13.78 1.05
N ALA A 29 10.49 -14.08 0.02
CA ALA A 29 9.09 -14.42 0.20
C ALA A 29 8.75 -15.62 -0.66
N SER A 30 7.68 -16.29 -0.30
CA SER A 30 7.22 -17.43 -1.07
C SER A 30 6.33 -17.02 -2.23
N SER A 31 5.91 -15.77 -2.28
CA SER A 31 5.10 -15.28 -3.38
C SER A 31 5.94 -15.06 -4.62
N ASN A 32 5.28 -14.99 -5.78
CA ASN A 32 6.04 -14.80 -7.00
C ASN A 32 6.55 -13.37 -7.09
N GLU A 33 7.46 -13.19 -8.02
CA GLU A 33 8.19 -11.94 -8.14
C GLU A 33 7.31 -10.75 -8.49
N ASP A 34 6.36 -10.98 -9.38
CA ASP A 34 5.50 -9.88 -9.81
C ASP A 34 4.62 -9.40 -8.68
N TYR A 35 4.14 -10.33 -7.86
CA TYR A 35 3.32 -9.96 -6.72
C TYR A 35 4.13 -9.15 -5.70
N ILE A 36 5.36 -9.56 -5.46
CA ILE A 36 6.24 -8.85 -4.53
C ILE A 36 6.47 -7.42 -5.00
N LYS A 37 6.70 -7.25 -6.29
CA LYS A 37 6.90 -5.93 -6.84
C LYS A 37 5.66 -5.08 -6.76
N GLU A 38 4.51 -5.71 -6.94
CA GLU A 38 3.25 -4.98 -6.84
C GLU A 38 3.02 -4.47 -5.42
N VAL A 39 3.29 -5.32 -4.44
CA VAL A 39 3.15 -4.92 -3.04
C VAL A 39 4.10 -3.78 -2.71
N ALA A 40 5.34 -3.91 -3.14
CA ALA A 40 6.33 -2.87 -2.86
C ALA A 40 5.96 -1.56 -3.52
N ALA A 41 5.44 -1.61 -4.74
CA ALA A 41 5.04 -0.41 -5.44
C ALA A 41 3.89 0.29 -4.72
N TYR A 42 3.00 -0.48 -4.12
CA TYR A 42 1.90 0.11 -3.38
C TYR A 42 2.38 0.83 -2.12
N VAL A 43 3.30 0.20 -1.39
CA VAL A 43 3.87 0.84 -0.21
C VAL A 43 4.61 2.11 -0.61
N ASP A 44 5.38 2.04 -1.69
CA ASP A 44 6.11 3.19 -2.18
C ASP A 44 5.16 4.34 -2.51
N LYS A 45 4.08 4.02 -3.19
CA LYS A 45 3.08 5.02 -3.54
C LYS A 45 2.48 5.67 -2.30
N LYS A 46 2.16 4.86 -1.30
CA LYS A 46 1.56 5.38 -0.08
C LYS A 46 2.52 6.28 0.67
N MET A 47 3.79 5.92 0.69
CA MET A 47 4.78 6.76 1.36
C MET A 47 4.95 8.10 0.64
N HIS A 48 4.93 8.08 -0.69
CA HIS A 48 5.02 9.32 -1.42
C HIS A 48 3.78 10.20 -1.22
N GLU A 49 2.62 9.59 -1.08
CA GLU A 49 1.40 10.35 -0.81
C GLU A 49 1.49 11.04 0.54
N VAL A 50 1.98 10.33 1.55
CA VAL A 50 2.14 10.93 2.86
C VAL A 50 3.16 12.05 2.80
N GLN A 51 4.25 11.82 2.09
CA GLN A 51 5.31 12.82 2.01
C GLN A 51 4.78 14.15 1.48
N ARG A 52 3.88 14.11 0.54
CA ARG A 52 3.32 15.32 -0.04
C ARG A 52 2.40 16.06 0.92
N SER A 53 1.96 15.39 1.99
CA SER A 53 1.00 15.96 2.92
C SER A 53 1.60 16.41 4.24
N VAL A 54 2.88 16.21 4.43
CA VAL A 54 3.53 16.50 5.71
C VAL A 54 4.67 17.47 5.49
N PRO A 55 5.18 18.07 6.56
CA PRO A 55 6.32 18.98 6.43
C PRO A 55 7.52 18.25 5.84
N SER A 56 8.31 18.97 5.06
CA SER A 56 9.47 18.39 4.41
C SER A 56 10.51 17.88 5.39
N SER A 57 10.46 18.34 6.63
CA SER A 57 11.40 17.92 7.64
C SER A 57 11.05 16.58 8.27
N MET A 58 9.89 16.00 7.93
CA MET A 58 9.50 14.75 8.54
C MET A 58 10.39 13.61 8.02
N ASN A 59 10.89 12.79 8.92
CA ASN A 59 11.82 11.75 8.52
C ASN A 59 11.06 10.54 7.94
N ALA A 60 11.81 9.67 7.28
CA ALA A 60 11.23 8.54 6.57
C ALA A 60 10.52 7.56 7.50
N SER A 61 11.01 7.40 8.73
CA SER A 61 10.37 6.49 9.66
C SER A 61 8.96 6.92 9.98
N LYS A 62 8.77 8.20 10.21
CA LYS A 62 7.43 8.70 10.51
C LYS A 62 6.53 8.61 9.28
N ILE A 63 7.09 8.88 8.12
CA ILE A 63 6.33 8.75 6.88
C ILE A 63 5.88 7.32 6.71
N ALA A 64 6.78 6.36 6.98
CA ALA A 64 6.41 4.95 6.85
C ALA A 64 5.30 4.56 7.82
N ILE A 65 5.35 5.07 9.04
CA ILE A 65 4.31 4.76 10.01
C ILE A 65 2.97 5.31 9.56
N LEU A 66 2.96 6.54 9.07
CA LEU A 66 1.72 7.12 8.59
C LEU A 66 1.19 6.38 7.37
N ALA A 67 2.09 5.96 6.48
CA ALA A 67 1.69 5.18 5.33
C ALA A 67 1.10 3.83 5.76
N ALA A 68 1.73 3.20 6.76
CA ALA A 68 1.22 1.94 7.28
C ALA A 68 -0.17 2.11 7.87
N MET A 69 -0.40 3.21 8.56
CA MET A 69 -1.72 3.48 9.11
C MET A 69 -2.76 3.67 8.01
N ASN A 70 -2.38 4.36 6.95
CA ASN A 70 -3.30 4.53 5.83
C ASN A 70 -3.63 3.21 5.16
N ILE A 71 -2.62 2.36 4.99
CA ILE A 71 -2.83 1.05 4.40
C ILE A 71 -3.72 0.20 5.30
N SER A 72 -3.47 0.26 6.61
CA SER A 72 -4.30 -0.48 7.56
C SER A 72 -5.74 0.01 7.55
N ASP A 73 -5.91 1.30 7.41
CA ASP A 73 -7.26 1.86 7.32
C ASP A 73 -7.97 1.32 6.08
N GLU A 74 -7.27 1.24 4.97
CA GLU A 74 -7.85 0.66 3.76
C GLU A 74 -8.22 -0.79 3.96
N LEU A 75 -7.33 -1.53 4.63
CA LEU A 75 -7.58 -2.95 4.88
C LEU A 75 -8.82 -3.15 5.73
N PHE A 76 -8.91 -2.41 6.83
CA PHE A 76 -10.06 -2.55 7.71
C PHE A 76 -11.34 -2.09 7.02
N GLY A 77 -11.25 -1.05 6.22
CA GLY A 77 -12.39 -0.62 5.44
C GLY A 77 -12.86 -1.68 4.48
N ALA A 78 -11.91 -2.35 3.81
CA ALA A 78 -12.26 -3.42 2.89
C ALA A 78 -12.92 -4.58 3.62
N ARG A 79 -12.41 -4.91 4.81
CA ARG A 79 -12.98 -6.00 5.60
C ARG A 79 -14.40 -5.69 6.03
N ARG A 80 -14.69 -4.42 6.26
CA ARG A 80 -16.05 -4.01 6.62
C ARG A 80 -16.95 -3.82 5.42
N GLY A 81 -16.39 -3.97 4.21
CA GLY A 81 -17.16 -3.78 2.99
C GLY A 81 -17.24 -2.34 2.53
N GLU A 82 -16.50 -1.44 3.18
CA GLU A 82 -16.54 -0.02 2.81
C GLU A 82 -15.77 0.26 1.54
N TYR A 83 -14.80 -0.59 1.24
CA TYR A 83 -13.96 -0.41 0.07
C TYR A 83 -14.11 -1.60 -0.87
N SER A 84 -15.35 -2.03 -1.10
CA SER A 84 -15.61 -3.07 -2.08
C SER A 84 -15.22 -2.52 -3.45
N PHE A 85 -15.07 -3.41 -4.43
CA PHE A 85 -14.72 -2.96 -5.76
C PHE A 85 -15.69 -1.90 -6.25
N LYS A 86 -16.98 -2.16 -6.06
CA LYS A 86 -17.98 -1.20 -6.47
C LYS A 86 -17.85 0.08 -5.68
N GLY A 87 -17.67 -0.03 -4.38
CA GLY A 87 -17.51 1.15 -3.54
C GLY A 87 -16.27 1.92 -3.90
N GLU A 88 -15.20 1.22 -4.24
CA GLU A 88 -13.97 1.86 -4.63
C GLU A 88 -14.14 2.63 -5.91
N VAL A 89 -14.83 2.04 -6.87
CA VAL A 89 -15.09 2.71 -8.13
C VAL A 89 -15.96 3.94 -7.90
N GLU A 90 -17.02 3.79 -7.13
CA GLU A 90 -17.89 4.91 -6.84
C GLU A 90 -17.16 6.01 -6.10
N SER A 91 -16.29 5.63 -5.19
CA SER A 91 -15.52 6.59 -4.44
C SER A 91 -14.59 7.37 -5.34
N LYS A 92 -13.94 6.69 -6.27
CA LYS A 92 -13.07 7.37 -7.20
C LYS A 92 -13.84 8.24 -8.17
N VAL A 93 -14.98 7.74 -8.58
CA VAL A 93 -15.84 8.51 -9.45
C VAL A 93 -16.31 9.76 -8.71
N LYS A 94 -16.70 9.61 -7.48
CA LYS A 94 -17.11 10.77 -6.69
C LYS A 94 -15.97 11.74 -6.50
N SER A 95 -14.78 11.23 -6.29
CA SER A 95 -13.61 12.07 -6.16
C SER A 95 -13.35 12.83 -7.45
N LEU A 96 -13.56 12.16 -8.55
CA LEU A 96 -13.29 12.72 -9.85
C LEU A 96 -14.48 13.50 -10.37
N ILE A 97 -15.63 12.95 -10.17
CA ILE A 97 -16.85 13.49 -10.64
C ILE A 97 -17.70 13.91 -9.57
N GLU A 98 -17.57 13.47 -8.46
CA GLU A 98 -18.27 13.54 -7.36
C GLU A 98 -19.47 13.99 -7.35
N ARG A 99 -19.47 13.17 -7.63
CA ARG A 99 -19.94 12.41 -7.65
C ARG A 99 -20.78 11.96 -8.03
N ILE A 100 -20.67 11.72 -8.85
CA ILE A 100 -21.62 11.09 -9.35
C ILE A 100 -22.48 10.62 -8.55
N GLU A 101 -22.46 10.44 -7.96
CA GLU A 101 -23.07 9.77 -7.41
C GLU A 101 -23.71 9.37 -7.06
N GLU A 102 -23.76 9.77 -7.07
CA GLU A 102 -24.28 9.04 -6.75
C GLU A 102 -24.64 8.26 -7.11
N ILE A 103 -24.12 8.22 -7.69
CA ILE A 103 -24.50 7.35 -8.16
C ILE A 103 -24.88 6.42 -7.57
N THR A 104 -24.81 6.37 -7.07
CA THR A 104 -25.05 5.57 -6.68
C THR A 104 -25.46 5.14 -5.84
N ASP A 105 -25.83 5.38 -5.45
CA ASP A 105 -26.08 4.91 -4.69
C ASP A 105 -26.58 4.42 -4.56
#